data_cc48b3df2b8acc581d851b858ad2a400
#
_entry.id   cc48b3df2b8acc581d851b858ad2a400
#
_cell.length_a   1.000
_cell.length_b   1.000
_cell.length_c   1.000
_cell.angle_alpha   90.00
_cell.angle_beta   90.00
_cell.angle_gamma   90.00
#
_symmetry.space_group_name_H-M   'P 1'
#
loop_
_entity.id
_entity.type
_entity.pdbx_description
1 polymer ?
#
loop_
_entity_poly.entity_id
_entity_poly.type
_entity_poly.pdbx_seq_one_letter_code
_entity_poly.pdbx_strand_id
1 'polypeptide(L)'
;SSGLSLRGIPQQMLRQFNEQRPYDLIILEYGLNVATERGRNYDNYQKGLLTAIEHLKECFPQAGILLLSVGDRDYKNENGELRTMPGVKNLIRYQQNIAAESGIAFWNMFEAMGGEGSMAKLVHAKPSMANYDYTHINFRGGKHLAGLLYETMIYGKEQYDRRRAYEKE
;
A
#
# COMPACT_ATOMS: atom_id res chain seq x y z
N SER A 1 -4.90 -12.86 -5.25
CA SER A 1 -4.12 -13.91 -5.89
C SER A 1 -2.91 -13.30 -6.57
N SER A 2 -1.78 -13.89 -6.35
CA SER A 2 -0.48 -13.50 -6.90
C SER A 2 -0.37 -13.62 -8.44
N GLY A 3 -1.43 -13.97 -9.12
CA GLY A 3 -1.40 -14.27 -10.55
C GLY A 3 -1.95 -13.21 -11.49
N LEU A 4 -2.68 -12.21 -10.99
CA LEU A 4 -3.21 -11.16 -11.85
C LEU A 4 -2.20 -10.02 -11.94
N SER A 5 -1.40 -10.05 -12.99
CA SER A 5 -0.60 -8.87 -13.34
C SER A 5 -1.52 -7.82 -13.97
N LEU A 6 -1.65 -6.66 -13.34
CA LEU A 6 -2.40 -5.53 -13.90
C LEU A 6 -1.96 -5.19 -15.33
N ARG A 7 -0.68 -5.43 -15.65
CA ARG A 7 -0.12 -5.26 -17.00
C ARG A 7 -0.70 -6.25 -18.04
N GLY A 8 -1.17 -7.39 -17.57
CA GLY A 8 -1.76 -8.42 -18.44
C GLY A 8 -3.23 -8.20 -18.78
N ILE A 9 -3.90 -7.23 -18.13
CA ILE A 9 -5.28 -6.90 -18.44
C ILE A 9 -5.31 -5.96 -19.64
N PRO A 10 -6.01 -6.31 -20.75
CA PRO A 10 -6.06 -5.46 -21.93
C PRO A 10 -6.59 -4.05 -21.63
N GLN A 11 -5.97 -3.02 -22.17
CA GLN A 11 -6.42 -1.63 -22.01
C GLN A 11 -7.88 -1.43 -22.37
N GLN A 12 -8.31 -2.05 -23.47
CA GLN A 12 -9.69 -1.98 -23.92
C GLN A 12 -10.68 -2.44 -22.84
N MET A 13 -10.34 -3.51 -22.14
CA MET A 13 -11.17 -4.03 -21.03
C MET A 13 -11.23 -3.05 -19.87
N LEU A 14 -10.08 -2.50 -19.45
CA LEU A 14 -10.04 -1.54 -18.35
C LEU A 14 -10.77 -0.25 -18.71
N ARG A 15 -10.63 0.26 -19.94
CA ARG A 15 -11.37 1.43 -20.43
C ARG A 15 -12.88 1.21 -20.44
N GLN A 16 -13.35 0.02 -20.84
CA GLN A 16 -14.77 -0.31 -20.77
C GLN A 16 -15.33 -0.26 -19.35
N PHE A 17 -14.58 -0.71 -18.35
CA PHE A 17 -14.97 -0.54 -16.94
C PHE A 17 -15.08 0.93 -16.57
N ASN A 18 -14.12 1.74 -16.96
CA ASN A 18 -14.12 3.18 -16.66
C ASN A 18 -15.27 3.93 -17.37
N GLU A 19 -15.60 3.55 -18.61
CA GLU A 19 -16.72 4.11 -19.36
C GLU A 19 -18.07 3.80 -18.71
N GLN A 20 -18.25 2.57 -18.23
CA GLN A 20 -19.48 2.13 -17.59
C GLN A 20 -19.64 2.75 -16.18
N ARG A 21 -18.56 2.87 -15.46
CA ARG A 21 -18.54 3.42 -14.10
C ARG A 21 -17.20 4.10 -13.83
N PRO A 22 -17.11 5.42 -14.07
CA PRO A 22 -15.89 6.17 -13.79
C PRO A 22 -15.45 6.02 -12.34
N TYR A 23 -14.14 5.86 -12.13
CA TYR A 23 -13.54 5.77 -10.82
C TYR A 23 -12.84 7.08 -10.47
N ASP A 24 -13.05 7.57 -9.26
CA ASP A 24 -12.37 8.75 -8.72
C ASP A 24 -11.04 8.40 -8.06
N LEU A 25 -10.93 7.18 -7.53
CA LEU A 25 -9.74 6.72 -6.80
C LEU A 25 -9.48 5.24 -7.05
N ILE A 26 -8.21 4.92 -7.31
CA ILE A 26 -7.69 3.55 -7.38
C ILE A 26 -6.68 3.39 -6.24
N ILE A 27 -6.92 2.41 -5.36
CA ILE A 27 -6.01 2.08 -4.26
C ILE A 27 -5.24 0.82 -4.65
N LEU A 28 -3.90 0.91 -4.63
CA LEU A 28 -3.00 -0.20 -4.92
C LEU A 28 -2.35 -0.69 -3.64
N GLU A 29 -2.50 -1.98 -3.35
CA GLU A 29 -1.85 -2.67 -2.24
C GLU A 29 -1.14 -3.92 -2.80
N TYR A 30 0.16 -3.77 -3.08
CA TYR A 30 0.97 -4.82 -3.71
C TYR A 30 2.35 -4.91 -3.07
N GLY A 31 2.90 -6.13 -2.99
CA GLY A 31 4.31 -6.32 -2.73
C GLY A 31 4.65 -7.28 -1.60
N LEU A 32 3.77 -7.55 -0.65
CA LEU A 32 4.11 -8.38 0.52
C LEU A 32 4.67 -9.77 0.12
N ASN A 33 4.18 -10.35 -0.98
CA ASN A 33 4.61 -11.66 -1.49
C ASN A 33 6.01 -11.65 -2.13
N VAL A 34 6.58 -10.49 -2.47
CA VAL A 34 7.96 -10.38 -2.99
C VAL A 34 8.97 -10.08 -1.88
N ALA A 35 8.50 -9.73 -0.68
CA ALA A 35 9.37 -9.49 0.46
C ALA A 35 10.01 -10.79 0.92
N THR A 36 11.35 -10.78 1.07
CA THR A 36 12.12 -11.88 1.64
C THR A 36 12.91 -11.39 2.84
N GLU A 37 13.33 -12.30 3.72
CA GLU A 37 14.01 -11.93 4.97
C GLU A 37 15.20 -10.98 4.75
N ARG A 38 16.02 -11.23 3.73
CA ARG A 38 17.22 -10.47 3.41
C ARG A 38 17.09 -9.70 2.09
N GLY A 39 15.86 -9.46 1.60
CA GLY A 39 15.62 -8.76 0.34
C GLY A 39 16.20 -7.35 0.35
N ARG A 40 17.10 -7.07 -0.60
CA ARG A 40 17.75 -5.76 -0.76
C ARG A 40 17.45 -5.12 -2.09
N ASN A 41 17.25 -5.92 -3.13
CA ASN A 41 17.00 -5.45 -4.48
C ASN A 41 15.59 -5.83 -4.91
N TYR A 42 14.81 -4.82 -5.24
CA TYR A 42 13.43 -4.92 -5.74
C TYR A 42 13.25 -4.20 -7.09
N ASP A 43 14.33 -4.06 -7.89
CA ASP A 43 14.29 -3.35 -9.17
C ASP A 43 13.26 -3.92 -10.14
N ASN A 44 13.14 -5.25 -10.22
CA ASN A 44 12.14 -5.89 -11.07
C ASN A 44 10.71 -5.61 -10.60
N TYR A 45 10.49 -5.55 -9.28
CA TYR A 45 9.22 -5.14 -8.70
C TYR A 45 8.92 -3.68 -9.05
N GLN A 46 9.90 -2.78 -8.86
CA GLN A 46 9.77 -1.35 -9.20
C GLN A 46 9.41 -1.16 -10.66
N LYS A 47 10.18 -1.72 -11.59
CA LYS A 47 9.87 -1.66 -13.03
C LYS A 47 8.47 -2.17 -13.35
N GLY A 48 8.10 -3.28 -12.75
CA GLY A 48 6.80 -3.89 -12.95
C GLY A 48 5.65 -3.01 -12.46
N LEU A 49 5.80 -2.39 -11.28
CA LEU A 49 4.76 -1.55 -10.71
C LEU A 49 4.66 -0.19 -11.40
N LEU A 50 5.79 0.42 -11.80
CA LEU A 50 5.81 1.62 -12.63
C LEU A 50 5.03 1.41 -13.94
N THR A 51 5.31 0.31 -14.66
CA THR A 51 4.56 -0.04 -15.87
C THR A 51 3.06 -0.23 -15.60
N ALA A 52 2.69 -0.86 -14.49
CA ALA A 52 1.29 -1.05 -14.13
C ALA A 52 0.60 0.27 -13.80
N ILE A 53 1.28 1.20 -13.12
CA ILE A 53 0.74 2.52 -12.80
C ILE A 53 0.50 3.34 -14.06
N GLU A 54 1.46 3.37 -14.99
CA GLU A 54 1.28 4.07 -16.27
C GLU A 54 0.11 3.48 -17.07
N HIS A 55 -0.01 2.15 -17.11
CA HIS A 55 -1.14 1.47 -17.73
C HIS A 55 -2.49 1.88 -17.10
N LEU A 56 -2.55 2.00 -15.79
CA LEU A 56 -3.76 2.47 -15.09
C LEU A 56 -4.06 3.93 -15.39
N LYS A 57 -3.07 4.82 -15.42
CA LYS A 57 -3.26 6.23 -15.78
C LYS A 57 -3.84 6.41 -17.19
N GLU A 58 -3.37 5.60 -18.14
CA GLU A 58 -3.89 5.59 -19.52
C GLU A 58 -5.35 5.10 -19.61
N CYS A 59 -5.74 4.15 -18.74
CA CYS A 59 -7.07 3.57 -18.75
C CYS A 59 -8.08 4.36 -17.90
N PHE A 60 -7.61 5.06 -16.86
CA PHE A 60 -8.40 5.81 -15.89
C PHE A 60 -7.86 7.25 -15.71
N PRO A 61 -7.88 8.07 -16.75
CA PRO A 61 -7.15 9.35 -16.77
C PRO A 61 -7.64 10.36 -15.73
N GLN A 62 -8.84 10.18 -15.17
CA GLN A 62 -9.41 11.06 -14.16
C GLN A 62 -9.29 10.52 -12.73
N ALA A 63 -8.92 9.26 -12.58
CA ALA A 63 -8.79 8.64 -11.26
C ALA A 63 -7.49 9.06 -10.57
N GLY A 64 -7.58 9.47 -9.30
CA GLY A 64 -6.42 9.53 -8.44
C GLY A 64 -5.89 8.12 -8.16
N ILE A 65 -4.58 7.98 -8.00
CA ILE A 65 -3.97 6.69 -7.62
C ILE A 65 -3.29 6.86 -6.26
N LEU A 66 -3.59 5.94 -5.34
CA LEU A 66 -2.99 5.85 -4.02
C LEU A 66 -2.27 4.51 -3.89
N LEU A 67 -0.97 4.54 -3.67
CA LEU A 67 -0.18 3.35 -3.34
C LEU A 67 -0.09 3.21 -1.83
N LEU A 68 -0.54 2.07 -1.29
CA LEU A 68 -0.28 1.68 0.09
C LEU A 68 1.06 0.93 0.16
N SER A 69 1.88 1.25 1.17
CA SER A 69 3.04 0.41 1.43
C SER A 69 2.61 -0.98 1.91
N VAL A 70 3.52 -1.94 1.85
CA VAL A 70 3.35 -3.18 2.62
C VAL A 70 3.34 -2.85 4.11
N GLY A 71 2.61 -3.66 4.88
CA GLY A 71 2.61 -3.59 6.34
C GLY A 71 3.84 -4.26 6.95
N ASP A 72 3.90 -4.23 8.28
CA ASP A 72 4.90 -5.01 9.02
C ASP A 72 4.69 -6.50 8.81
N ARG A 73 5.79 -7.22 8.78
CA ARG A 73 5.85 -8.67 8.74
C ARG A 73 7.03 -9.13 9.58
N ASP A 74 6.75 -9.99 10.55
CA ASP A 74 7.78 -10.52 11.43
C ASP A 74 8.29 -11.88 10.94
N TYR A 75 9.53 -12.17 11.32
CA TYR A 75 10.17 -13.46 11.13
C TYR A 75 10.94 -13.83 12.41
N LYS A 76 11.24 -15.08 12.58
CA LYS A 76 12.15 -15.54 13.66
C LYS A 76 13.60 -15.44 13.18
N ASN A 77 14.39 -14.66 13.90
CA ASN A 77 15.82 -14.59 13.66
C ASN A 77 16.54 -15.89 14.11
N GLU A 78 17.85 -15.94 13.94
CA GLU A 78 18.70 -17.10 14.29
C GLU A 78 18.63 -17.46 15.80
N ASN A 79 18.28 -16.48 16.65
CA ASN A 79 18.09 -16.67 18.09
C ASN A 79 16.65 -17.05 18.46
N GLY A 80 15.75 -17.23 17.47
CA GLY A 80 14.33 -17.53 17.69
C GLY A 80 13.48 -16.32 18.09
N GLU A 81 14.03 -15.09 18.10
CA GLU A 81 13.30 -13.88 18.43
C GLU A 81 12.50 -13.38 17.24
N LEU A 82 11.28 -12.90 17.50
CA LEU A 82 10.46 -12.22 16.50
C LEU A 82 11.03 -10.82 16.22
N ARG A 83 11.23 -10.52 14.94
CA ARG A 83 11.72 -9.23 14.47
C ARG A 83 11.04 -8.86 13.15
N THR A 84 10.84 -7.58 12.94
CA THR A 84 10.44 -7.07 11.62
C THR A 84 11.40 -7.53 10.54
N MET A 85 10.87 -8.07 9.47
CA MET A 85 11.65 -8.57 8.34
C MET A 85 12.41 -7.42 7.65
N PRO A 86 13.77 -7.44 7.58
CA PRO A 86 14.54 -6.36 6.96
C PRO A 86 14.14 -6.08 5.50
N GLY A 87 13.79 -7.11 4.75
CA GLY A 87 13.35 -6.99 3.36
C GLY A 87 12.07 -6.17 3.21
N VAL A 88 11.18 -6.16 4.20
CA VAL A 88 9.98 -5.31 4.22
C VAL A 88 10.37 -3.84 4.25
N LYS A 89 11.28 -3.44 5.14
CA LYS A 89 11.74 -2.05 5.24
C LYS A 89 12.40 -1.57 3.93
N ASN A 90 13.17 -2.44 3.28
CA ASN A 90 13.74 -2.11 1.98
C ASN A 90 12.67 -1.97 0.91
N LEU A 91 11.68 -2.86 0.87
CA LEU A 91 10.58 -2.80 -0.10
C LEU A 91 9.77 -1.51 0.05
N ILE A 92 9.52 -1.04 1.27
CA ILE A 92 8.80 0.22 1.52
C ILE A 92 9.54 1.41 0.89
N ARG A 93 10.87 1.45 0.96
CA ARG A 93 11.67 2.50 0.30
C ARG A 93 11.47 2.49 -1.22
N TYR A 94 11.43 1.30 -1.83
CA TYR A 94 11.12 1.16 -3.25
C TYR A 94 9.71 1.66 -3.56
N GLN A 95 8.72 1.34 -2.73
CA GLN A 95 7.35 1.81 -2.91
C GLN A 95 7.23 3.34 -2.78
N GLN A 96 7.96 3.97 -1.86
CA GLN A 96 8.05 5.43 -1.78
C GLN A 96 8.63 6.04 -3.06
N ASN A 97 9.72 5.47 -3.56
CA ASN A 97 10.36 5.93 -4.80
C ASN A 97 9.42 5.78 -6.00
N ILE A 98 8.72 4.64 -6.11
CA ILE A 98 7.71 4.40 -7.16
C ILE A 98 6.62 5.47 -7.13
N ALA A 99 6.08 5.77 -5.96
CA ALA A 99 5.04 6.78 -5.82
C ALA A 99 5.53 8.17 -6.22
N ALA A 100 6.74 8.54 -5.77
CA ALA A 100 7.37 9.81 -6.13
C ALA A 100 7.65 9.92 -7.64
N GLU A 101 8.25 8.89 -8.24
CA GLU A 101 8.56 8.82 -9.67
C GLU A 101 7.31 8.87 -10.54
N SER A 102 6.25 8.17 -10.11
CA SER A 102 4.97 8.16 -10.81
C SER A 102 4.10 9.39 -10.54
N GLY A 103 4.44 10.24 -9.57
CA GLY A 103 3.61 11.38 -9.19
C GLY A 103 2.24 10.98 -8.63
N ILE A 104 2.17 9.88 -7.88
CA ILE A 104 0.93 9.39 -7.24
C ILE A 104 1.00 9.54 -5.73
N ALA A 105 -0.16 9.46 -5.07
CA ALA A 105 -0.23 9.50 -3.62
C ALA A 105 0.36 8.23 -2.98
N PHE A 106 0.96 8.38 -1.80
CA PHE A 106 1.54 7.29 -1.03
C PHE A 106 1.05 7.33 0.42
N TRP A 107 0.65 6.18 0.96
CA TRP A 107 0.34 6.02 2.38
C TRP A 107 1.19 4.90 2.98
N ASN A 108 1.94 5.26 4.01
CA ASN A 108 2.83 4.33 4.68
C ASN A 108 2.06 3.48 5.71
N MET A 109 1.54 2.33 5.27
CA MET A 109 0.79 1.41 6.12
C MET A 109 1.66 0.83 7.25
N PHE A 110 2.95 0.62 7.00
CA PHE A 110 3.89 0.15 8.00
C PHE A 110 3.96 1.11 9.20
N GLU A 111 4.10 2.41 8.95
CA GLU A 111 4.10 3.43 10.00
C GLU A 111 2.72 3.54 10.68
N ALA A 112 1.64 3.47 9.92
CA ALA A 112 0.29 3.47 10.46
C ALA A 112 0.00 2.29 11.38
N MET A 113 0.61 1.12 11.13
CA MET A 113 0.56 -0.04 12.01
C MET A 113 1.31 0.17 13.34
N GLY A 114 2.21 1.14 13.39
CA GLY A 114 3.09 1.41 14.53
C GLY A 114 4.55 1.07 14.29
N GLY A 115 4.95 0.87 13.03
CA GLY A 115 6.33 0.65 12.62
C GLY A 115 6.88 -0.73 13.00
N GLU A 116 8.16 -0.76 13.33
CA GLU A 116 8.90 -1.99 13.64
C GLU A 116 8.31 -2.75 14.84
N GLY A 117 8.05 -4.05 14.66
CA GLY A 117 7.45 -4.92 15.67
C GLY A 117 5.95 -4.71 15.89
N SER A 118 5.29 -3.95 15.01
CA SER A 118 3.85 -3.71 15.11
C SER A 118 3.03 -4.98 14.81
N MET A 119 3.51 -5.85 13.93
CA MET A 119 2.82 -7.10 13.63
C MET A 119 2.69 -7.97 14.89
N ALA A 120 3.76 -8.13 15.68
CA ALA A 120 3.69 -8.87 16.95
C ALA A 120 2.70 -8.23 17.93
N LYS A 121 2.65 -6.89 18.00
CA LYS A 121 1.67 -6.20 18.84
C LYS A 121 0.23 -6.46 18.40
N LEU A 122 -0.03 -6.46 17.10
CA LEU A 122 -1.36 -6.75 16.54
C LEU A 122 -1.77 -8.22 16.79
N VAL A 123 -0.84 -9.18 16.67
CA VAL A 123 -1.10 -10.59 16.99
C VAL A 123 -1.50 -10.76 18.45
N HIS A 124 -0.78 -10.12 19.37
CA HIS A 124 -0.99 -10.25 20.81
C HIS A 124 -2.00 -9.25 21.41
N ALA A 125 -2.59 -8.38 20.59
CA ALA A 125 -3.67 -7.51 21.03
C ALA A 125 -4.88 -8.31 21.55
N LYS A 126 -5.67 -7.70 22.44
CA LYS A 126 -6.87 -8.31 23.00
C LYS A 126 -8.09 -7.44 22.69
N PRO A 127 -8.92 -7.82 21.74
CA PRO A 127 -8.84 -9.03 20.87
C PRO A 127 -7.75 -8.91 19.80
N SER A 128 -7.21 -10.05 19.33
CA SER A 128 -6.18 -10.11 18.30
C SER A 128 -6.61 -9.41 17.00
N MET A 129 -5.69 -8.69 16.38
CA MET A 129 -5.87 -7.96 15.12
C MET A 129 -5.08 -8.59 13.95
N ALA A 130 -4.25 -9.59 14.21
CA ALA A 130 -3.48 -10.29 13.19
C ALA A 130 -3.42 -11.79 13.49
N ASN A 131 -3.01 -12.58 12.48
CA ASN A 131 -2.87 -14.02 12.61
C ASN A 131 -1.51 -14.39 13.24
N TYR A 132 -1.44 -15.58 13.83
CA TYR A 132 -0.21 -16.12 14.43
C TYR A 132 0.88 -16.48 13.42
N ASP A 133 0.65 -16.26 12.13
CA ASP A 133 1.67 -16.35 11.09
C ASP A 133 2.56 -15.09 11.00
N TYR A 134 2.25 -14.06 11.80
CA TYR A 134 2.96 -12.80 11.87
C TYR A 134 3.15 -12.10 10.49
N THR A 135 2.17 -12.34 9.61
CA THR A 135 2.19 -11.83 8.23
C THR A 135 0.86 -11.21 7.85
N HIS A 136 -0.25 -11.86 8.20
CA HIS A 136 -1.58 -11.45 7.76
C HIS A 136 -2.39 -10.84 8.89
N ILE A 137 -2.89 -9.64 8.65
CA ILE A 137 -3.91 -9.04 9.51
C ILE A 137 -5.23 -9.79 9.36
N ASN A 138 -6.00 -9.87 10.44
CA ASN A 138 -7.36 -10.40 10.39
C ASN A 138 -8.37 -9.27 10.09
N PHE A 139 -9.65 -9.59 10.06
CA PHE A 139 -10.71 -8.62 9.77
C PHE A 139 -10.73 -7.41 10.73
N ARG A 140 -10.41 -7.60 12.00
CA ARG A 140 -10.32 -6.48 12.98
C ARG A 140 -9.13 -5.59 12.69
N GLY A 141 -7.97 -6.17 12.39
CA GLY A 141 -6.80 -5.40 11.94
C GLY A 141 -7.07 -4.62 10.68
N GLY A 142 -7.72 -5.25 9.70
CA GLY A 142 -8.15 -4.57 8.48
C GLY A 142 -9.08 -3.39 8.76
N LYS A 143 -10.08 -3.56 9.62
CA LYS A 143 -10.97 -2.47 10.04
C LYS A 143 -10.23 -1.33 10.74
N HIS A 144 -9.28 -1.67 11.62
CA HIS A 144 -8.45 -0.69 12.31
C HIS A 144 -7.61 0.13 11.32
N LEU A 145 -6.89 -0.53 10.41
CA LEU A 145 -6.05 0.15 9.42
C LEU A 145 -6.87 0.97 8.41
N ALA A 146 -8.03 0.46 8.00
CA ALA A 146 -8.95 1.22 7.15
C ALA A 146 -9.45 2.48 7.85
N GLY A 147 -9.68 2.45 9.17
CA GLY A 147 -10.01 3.64 9.97
C GLY A 147 -8.90 4.67 9.93
N LEU A 148 -7.64 4.27 10.15
CA LEU A 148 -6.48 5.16 10.11
C LEU A 148 -6.27 5.77 8.71
N LEU A 149 -6.45 4.98 7.65
CA LEU A 149 -6.41 5.49 6.28
C LEU A 149 -7.51 6.53 6.04
N TYR A 150 -8.75 6.22 6.46
CA TYR A 150 -9.88 7.13 6.32
C TYR A 150 -9.64 8.45 7.04
N GLU A 151 -9.17 8.42 8.29
CA GLU A 151 -8.83 9.63 9.06
C GLU A 151 -7.74 10.46 8.35
N THR A 152 -6.72 9.80 7.78
CA THR A 152 -5.67 10.46 7.00
C THR A 152 -6.24 11.15 5.77
N MET A 153 -7.16 10.50 5.06
CA MET A 153 -7.81 11.05 3.86
C MET A 153 -8.71 12.25 4.21
N ILE A 154 -9.50 12.17 5.29
CA ILE A 154 -10.34 13.28 5.77
C ILE A 154 -9.48 14.48 6.15
N TYR A 155 -8.41 14.27 6.92
CA TYR A 155 -7.48 15.33 7.26
C TYR A 155 -6.87 15.98 6.01
N GLY A 156 -6.42 15.17 5.05
CA GLY A 156 -5.88 15.67 3.78
C GLY A 156 -6.88 16.51 3.00
N LYS A 157 -8.16 16.07 2.97
CA LYS A 157 -9.25 16.83 2.34
C LYS A 157 -9.46 18.17 3.03
N GLU A 158 -9.53 18.21 4.36
CA GLU A 158 -9.69 19.47 5.10
C GLU A 158 -8.55 20.46 4.82
N GLN A 159 -7.30 19.98 4.76
CA GLN A 159 -6.14 20.81 4.40
C GLN A 159 -6.24 21.34 2.97
N TYR A 160 -6.70 20.52 2.04
CA TYR A 160 -6.95 20.93 0.66
C TYR A 160 -8.03 22.01 0.58
N ASP A 161 -9.18 21.81 1.23
CA ASP A 161 -10.30 22.74 1.23
C ASP A 161 -9.89 24.11 1.82
N ARG A 162 -9.10 24.11 2.90
CA ARG A 162 -8.55 25.34 3.50
C ARG A 162 -7.65 26.09 2.50
N ARG A 163 -6.72 25.40 1.84
CA ARG A 163 -5.84 26.04 0.83
C ARG A 163 -6.64 26.65 -0.31
N ARG A 164 -7.64 25.91 -0.82
CA ARG A 164 -8.50 26.39 -1.90
C ARG A 164 -9.36 27.61 -1.49
N ALA A 165 -9.68 27.76 -0.22
CA ALA A 165 -10.37 28.95 0.27
C ALA A 165 -9.46 30.18 0.21
N TYR A 166 -8.20 30.05 0.68
CA TYR A 166 -7.21 31.13 0.62
C TYR A 166 -6.83 31.57 -0.81
N GLU A 167 -6.80 30.62 -1.76
CA GLU A 167 -6.46 30.93 -3.17
C GLU A 167 -7.57 31.71 -3.91
N LYS A 168 -8.76 31.82 -3.34
CA LYS A 168 -9.93 32.52 -3.92
C LYS A 168 -10.15 33.94 -3.36
N GLU A 169 -9.41 34.30 -2.31
CA GLU A 169 -9.35 35.65 -1.75
C GLU A 169 -8.24 36.47 -2.39
#